data_c4afb4d09a409adfda3a97ba88be27ff
#
_entry.id   c4afb4d09a409adfda3a97ba88be27ff
#
_cell.length_a   1.000
_cell.length_b   1.000
_cell.length_c   1.000
_cell.angle_alpha   90.00
_cell.angle_beta   90.00
_cell.angle_gamma   90.00
#
_symmetry.space_group_name_H-M   'P 1'
#
loop_
_entity.id
_entity.type
_entity.pdbx_description
1 polymer ?
#
loop_
_entity_poly.entity_id
_entity_poly.type
_entity_poly.pdbx_seq_one_letter_code
_entity_poly.pdbx_strand_id
1 'polypeptide(L)'
;EAGHTHSDLEGATDALLPVLHDVVVAVKELDTYYKEKRYESDNYAFAHTQLEKLLSLMDTFRPKYNALDAIVKTYHKQEGERLVKLMRNNGQTNGANMVEMMLIYSDIVDYIVEHKSDSDFQWVKAQKKAADGIGAKITAAEAQNRLEQKKHLDKAIEDFIADPRSET
;
A
#
# COMPACT_ATOMS: atom_id res chain seq x y z
N GLU A 1 -20.20 10.35 -17.09
CA GLU A 1 -19.05 9.87 -16.31
C GLU A 1 -18.43 11.09 -15.65
N ALA A 2 -18.77 11.29 -14.39
CA ALA A 2 -18.28 12.40 -13.61
C ALA A 2 -16.77 12.23 -13.47
N GLY A 3 -16.01 13.08 -14.13
CA GLY A 3 -14.62 13.29 -13.78
C GLY A 3 -14.58 13.72 -12.33
N HIS A 4 -14.30 12.78 -11.44
CA HIS A 4 -13.90 13.14 -10.10
C HIS A 4 -12.65 13.98 -10.26
N THR A 5 -12.81 15.26 -10.10
CA THR A 5 -11.70 16.18 -10.03
C THR A 5 -10.88 15.72 -8.84
N HIS A 6 -9.64 15.30 -9.07
CA HIS A 6 -8.67 15.02 -8.03
C HIS A 6 -8.28 16.28 -7.22
N SER A 7 -9.17 17.27 -7.20
CA SER A 7 -8.93 18.58 -6.59
C SER A 7 -8.56 18.50 -5.12
N ASP A 8 -9.14 17.55 -4.38
CA ASP A 8 -8.84 17.37 -2.96
C ASP A 8 -7.43 16.82 -2.77
N LEU A 9 -7.03 15.87 -3.63
CA LEU A 9 -5.70 15.29 -3.62
C LEU A 9 -4.65 16.31 -4.05
N GLU A 10 -4.93 17.08 -5.11
CA GLU A 10 -4.08 18.18 -5.58
C GLU A 10 -3.92 19.24 -4.49
N GLY A 11 -5.01 19.70 -3.89
CA GLY A 11 -4.98 20.71 -2.82
C GLY A 11 -4.21 20.25 -1.58
N ALA A 12 -4.37 18.99 -1.15
CA ALA A 12 -3.62 18.43 -0.03
C ALA A 12 -2.13 18.26 -0.36
N THR A 13 -1.81 17.87 -1.59
CA THR A 13 -0.44 17.76 -2.08
C THR A 13 0.24 19.12 -2.13
N ASP A 14 -0.41 20.11 -2.72
CA ASP A 14 0.09 21.49 -2.81
C ASP A 14 0.31 22.12 -1.42
N ALA A 15 -0.54 21.76 -0.44
CA ALA A 15 -0.37 22.21 0.93
C ALA A 15 0.81 21.52 1.65
N LEU A 16 1.15 20.28 1.29
CA LEU A 16 2.22 19.50 1.92
C LEU A 16 3.60 19.81 1.33
N LEU A 17 3.71 19.96 0.02
CA LEU A 17 4.98 20.10 -0.70
C LEU A 17 5.90 21.20 -0.16
N PRO A 18 5.43 22.43 0.14
CA PRO A 18 6.31 23.49 0.67
C PRO A 18 6.93 23.08 2.02
N VAL A 19 6.14 22.51 2.92
CA VAL A 19 6.63 22.08 4.24
C VAL A 19 7.61 20.93 4.12
N LEU A 20 7.34 19.96 3.24
CA LEU A 20 8.27 18.87 2.95
C LEU A 20 9.61 19.41 2.39
N HIS A 21 9.54 20.40 1.50
CA HIS A 21 10.74 21.07 0.99
C HIS A 21 11.57 21.68 2.13
N ASP A 22 10.94 22.41 3.05
CA ASP A 22 11.61 23.05 4.18
C ASP A 22 12.25 22.05 5.13
N VAL A 23 11.56 20.91 5.38
CA VAL A 23 12.14 19.80 6.15
C VAL A 23 13.38 19.23 5.46
N VAL A 24 13.32 18.98 4.16
CA VAL A 24 14.46 18.46 3.38
C VAL A 24 15.64 19.42 3.40
N VAL A 25 15.38 20.72 3.28
CA VAL A 25 16.43 21.75 3.36
C VAL A 25 17.08 21.75 4.75
N ALA A 26 16.29 21.76 5.83
CA ALA A 26 16.81 21.76 7.18
C ALA A 26 17.64 20.50 7.50
N VAL A 27 17.22 19.33 7.02
CA VAL A 27 17.98 18.07 7.16
C VAL A 27 19.31 18.14 6.39
N LYS A 28 19.31 18.67 5.16
CA LYS A 28 20.53 18.83 4.36
C LYS A 28 21.52 19.80 5.01
N GLU A 29 21.03 20.89 5.60
CA GLU A 29 21.86 21.85 6.34
C GLU A 29 22.54 21.18 7.55
N LEU A 30 21.81 20.35 8.31
CA LEU A 30 22.37 19.56 9.40
C LEU A 30 23.40 18.53 8.91
N ASP A 31 23.09 17.80 7.85
CA ASP A 31 24.02 16.82 7.27
C ASP A 31 25.34 17.48 6.85
N THR A 32 25.26 18.64 6.17
CA THR A 32 26.44 19.43 5.79
C THR A 32 27.22 19.91 7.02
N TYR A 33 26.50 20.44 8.02
CA TYR A 33 27.10 20.90 9.26
C TYR A 33 27.93 19.83 9.97
N TYR A 34 27.39 18.59 10.06
CA TYR A 34 28.08 17.47 10.67
C TYR A 34 29.23 16.93 9.82
N LYS A 35 29.09 16.87 8.51
CA LYS A 35 30.14 16.45 7.57
C LYS A 35 31.34 17.38 7.60
N GLU A 36 31.10 18.67 7.73
CA GLU A 36 32.13 19.68 7.83
C GLU A 36 32.69 19.86 9.25
N LYS A 37 32.20 19.08 10.22
CA LYS A 37 32.60 19.14 11.64
C LYS A 37 32.49 20.52 12.26
N ARG A 38 31.59 21.38 11.81
CA ARG A 38 31.40 22.73 12.30
C ARG A 38 31.06 22.80 13.79
N TYR A 39 30.52 21.70 14.35
CA TYR A 39 30.25 21.57 15.78
C TYR A 39 31.49 21.72 16.66
N GLU A 40 32.71 21.50 16.13
CA GLU A 40 33.96 21.72 16.86
C GLU A 40 34.24 23.22 17.13
N SER A 41 33.68 24.10 16.29
CA SER A 41 33.87 25.54 16.38
C SER A 41 32.76 26.30 17.11
N ASP A 42 31.53 25.80 17.06
CA ASP A 42 30.33 26.48 17.59
C ASP A 42 29.69 25.79 18.80
N ASN A 43 30.32 24.71 19.29
CA ASN A 43 29.79 23.91 20.39
C ASN A 43 28.33 23.50 20.21
N TYR A 44 27.98 23.03 18.99
CA TYR A 44 26.64 22.57 18.58
C TYR A 44 25.55 23.66 18.56
N ALA A 45 25.86 24.94 18.64
CA ALA A 45 24.85 26.01 18.66
C ALA A 45 23.94 25.98 17.42
N PHE A 46 24.53 25.83 16.23
CA PHE A 46 23.77 25.71 14.99
C PHE A 46 22.87 24.45 14.98
N ALA A 47 23.39 23.30 15.45
CA ALA A 47 22.60 22.05 15.49
C ALA A 47 21.37 22.19 16.40
N HIS A 48 21.51 22.82 17.56
CA HIS A 48 20.36 23.08 18.45
C HIS A 48 19.30 23.94 17.76
N THR A 49 19.69 25.04 17.13
CA THR A 49 18.75 25.91 16.39
C THR A 49 18.04 25.17 15.25
N GLN A 50 18.77 24.34 14.50
CA GLN A 50 18.19 23.58 13.39
C GLN A 50 17.26 22.45 13.89
N LEU A 51 17.56 21.83 15.03
CA LEU A 51 16.66 20.84 15.63
C LEU A 51 15.36 21.47 16.10
N GLU A 52 15.41 22.64 16.73
CA GLU A 52 14.20 23.40 17.11
C GLU A 52 13.36 23.76 15.87
N LYS A 53 14.01 24.22 14.79
CA LYS A 53 13.35 24.49 13.51
C LYS A 53 12.70 23.22 12.93
N LEU A 54 13.40 22.08 12.94
CA LEU A 54 12.86 20.80 12.48
C LEU A 54 11.65 20.35 13.30
N LEU A 55 11.68 20.48 14.62
CA LEU A 55 10.54 20.16 15.47
C LEU A 55 9.32 21.00 15.09
N SER A 56 9.49 22.31 14.92
CA SER A 56 8.42 23.22 14.48
C SER A 56 7.88 22.86 13.07
N LEU A 57 8.77 22.49 12.14
CA LEU A 57 8.38 22.03 10.81
C LEU A 57 7.61 20.70 10.88
N MET A 58 8.00 19.78 11.76
CA MET A 58 7.28 18.51 11.96
C MET A 58 5.89 18.70 12.54
N ASP A 59 5.69 19.69 13.41
CA ASP A 59 4.38 20.06 13.93
C ASP A 59 3.45 20.60 12.84
N THR A 60 4.00 21.25 11.82
CA THR A 60 3.26 21.72 10.63
C THR A 60 3.09 20.61 9.60
N PHE A 61 4.09 19.76 9.42
CA PHE A 61 4.10 18.65 8.45
C PHE A 61 3.06 17.58 8.80
N ARG A 62 3.03 17.16 10.05
CA ARG A 62 2.19 16.03 10.50
C ARG A 62 0.71 16.18 10.17
N PRO A 63 0.02 17.29 10.49
CA PRO A 63 -1.39 17.44 10.15
C PRO A 63 -1.64 17.48 8.64
N LYS A 64 -0.74 18.07 7.85
CA LYS A 64 -0.86 18.12 6.39
C LYS A 64 -0.65 16.74 5.76
N TYR A 65 0.34 15.99 6.26
CA TYR A 65 0.56 14.61 5.85
C TYR A 65 -0.65 13.72 6.18
N ASN A 66 -1.20 13.83 7.39
CA ASN A 66 -2.36 13.06 7.80
C ASN A 66 -3.60 13.39 6.95
N ALA A 67 -3.77 14.66 6.56
CA ALA A 67 -4.87 15.05 5.67
C ALA A 67 -4.71 14.42 4.27
N LEU A 68 -3.51 14.45 3.70
CA LEU A 68 -3.23 13.79 2.42
C LEU A 68 -3.41 12.26 2.53
N ASP A 69 -2.89 11.63 3.58
CA ASP A 69 -3.02 10.19 3.83
C ASP A 69 -4.48 9.75 3.90
N ALA A 70 -5.32 10.49 4.62
CA ALA A 70 -6.76 10.22 4.71
C ALA A 70 -7.47 10.26 3.34
N ILE A 71 -7.11 11.23 2.49
CA ILE A 71 -7.63 11.35 1.13
C ILE A 71 -7.18 10.15 0.30
N VAL A 72 -5.88 9.82 0.31
CA VAL A 72 -5.31 8.68 -0.43
C VAL A 72 -5.96 7.36 0.00
N LYS A 73 -6.13 7.13 1.30
CA LYS A 73 -6.82 5.94 1.84
C LYS A 73 -8.26 5.83 1.32
N THR A 74 -8.98 6.95 1.31
CA THR A 74 -10.36 7.00 0.81
C THR A 74 -10.43 6.63 -0.67
N TYR A 75 -9.56 7.22 -1.51
CA TYR A 75 -9.50 6.88 -2.94
C TYR A 75 -9.09 5.44 -3.17
N HIS A 76 -8.09 4.95 -2.44
CA HIS A 76 -7.63 3.56 -2.56
C HIS A 76 -8.75 2.56 -2.25
N LYS A 77 -9.53 2.83 -1.19
CA LYS A 77 -10.68 2.00 -0.82
C LYS A 77 -11.77 2.03 -1.89
N GLN A 78 -12.18 3.22 -2.34
CA GLN A 78 -13.21 3.39 -3.38
C GLN A 78 -12.80 2.71 -4.70
N GLU A 79 -11.55 2.89 -5.13
CA GLU A 79 -11.06 2.28 -6.35
C GLU A 79 -10.93 0.74 -6.23
N GLY A 80 -10.49 0.25 -5.07
CA GLY A 80 -10.48 -1.18 -4.77
C GLY A 80 -11.87 -1.80 -4.83
N GLU A 81 -12.87 -1.18 -4.21
CA GLU A 81 -14.26 -1.62 -4.27
C GLU A 81 -14.83 -1.59 -5.70
N ARG A 82 -14.49 -0.55 -6.47
CA ARG A 82 -14.85 -0.44 -7.89
C ARG A 82 -14.23 -1.57 -8.71
N LEU A 83 -12.96 -1.85 -8.47
CA LEU A 83 -12.22 -2.91 -9.14
C LEU A 83 -12.79 -4.29 -8.82
N VAL A 84 -13.14 -4.57 -7.56
CA VAL A 84 -13.81 -5.81 -7.15
C VAL A 84 -15.11 -6.01 -7.92
N LYS A 85 -15.95 -4.99 -8.03
CA LYS A 85 -17.21 -5.05 -8.80
C LYS A 85 -16.96 -5.30 -10.27
N LEU A 86 -16.00 -4.60 -10.87
CA LEU A 86 -15.64 -4.77 -12.29
C LEU A 86 -15.13 -6.19 -12.57
N MET A 87 -14.22 -6.70 -11.74
CA MET A 87 -13.68 -8.05 -11.89
C MET A 87 -14.75 -9.13 -11.76
N ARG A 88 -15.67 -8.98 -10.78
CA ARG A 88 -16.80 -9.91 -10.63
C ARG A 88 -17.72 -9.92 -11.85
N ASN A 89 -18.06 -8.74 -12.39
CA ASN A 89 -18.87 -8.62 -13.59
C ASN A 89 -18.23 -9.26 -14.83
N ASN A 90 -16.89 -9.29 -14.87
CA ASN A 90 -16.12 -9.91 -15.96
C ASN A 90 -15.76 -11.39 -15.67
N GLY A 91 -16.33 -12.01 -14.64
CA GLY A 91 -16.05 -13.40 -14.27
C GLY A 91 -14.66 -13.65 -13.64
N GLN A 92 -13.92 -12.60 -13.33
CA GLN A 92 -12.57 -12.67 -12.72
C GLN A 92 -12.67 -12.82 -11.19
N THR A 93 -13.35 -13.87 -10.73
CA THR A 93 -13.69 -14.06 -9.31
C THR A 93 -12.45 -14.13 -8.40
N ASN A 94 -11.38 -14.81 -8.84
CA ASN A 94 -10.15 -14.92 -8.02
C ASN A 94 -9.45 -13.58 -7.86
N GLY A 95 -9.34 -12.80 -8.93
CA GLY A 95 -8.79 -11.44 -8.86
C GLY A 95 -9.61 -10.54 -7.93
N ALA A 96 -10.94 -10.59 -8.04
CA ALA A 96 -11.84 -9.86 -7.15
C ALA A 96 -11.63 -10.26 -5.68
N ASN A 97 -11.53 -11.56 -5.39
CA ASN A 97 -11.27 -12.06 -4.04
C ASN A 97 -9.91 -11.59 -3.49
N MET A 98 -8.86 -11.55 -4.33
CA MET A 98 -7.55 -11.02 -3.91
C MET A 98 -7.63 -9.53 -3.52
N VAL A 99 -8.26 -8.71 -4.35
CA VAL A 99 -8.42 -7.28 -4.06
C VAL A 99 -9.25 -7.07 -2.78
N GLU A 100 -10.36 -7.79 -2.63
CA GLU A 100 -11.21 -7.71 -1.43
C GLU A 100 -10.43 -8.10 -0.16
N MET A 101 -9.65 -9.16 -0.20
CA MET A 101 -8.79 -9.58 0.90
C MET A 101 -7.75 -8.51 1.25
N MET A 102 -7.13 -7.89 0.25
CA MET A 102 -6.16 -6.79 0.46
C MET A 102 -6.82 -5.58 1.12
N LEU A 103 -8.04 -5.21 0.73
CA LEU A 103 -8.79 -4.12 1.37
C LEU A 103 -9.06 -4.41 2.85
N ILE A 104 -9.47 -5.64 3.18
CA ILE A 104 -9.70 -6.04 4.58
C ILE A 104 -8.39 -5.94 5.39
N TYR A 105 -7.26 -6.40 4.86
CA TYR A 105 -5.99 -6.28 5.57
C TYR A 105 -5.54 -4.83 5.71
N SER A 106 -5.76 -3.98 4.72
CA SER A 106 -5.50 -2.54 4.82
C SER A 106 -6.33 -1.92 5.96
N ASP A 107 -7.64 -2.21 6.02
CA ASP A 107 -8.51 -1.72 7.09
C ASP A 107 -8.04 -2.21 8.49
N ILE A 108 -7.54 -3.45 8.61
CA ILE A 108 -6.98 -3.98 9.86
C ILE A 108 -5.71 -3.20 10.28
N VAL A 109 -4.79 -2.98 9.34
CA VAL A 109 -3.54 -2.26 9.62
C VAL A 109 -3.83 -0.82 10.03
N ASP A 110 -4.69 -0.12 9.28
CA ASP A 110 -5.08 1.24 9.59
C ASP A 110 -5.73 1.32 10.99
N TYR A 111 -6.64 0.40 11.31
CA TYR A 111 -7.27 0.33 12.63
C TYR A 111 -6.26 0.15 13.76
N ILE A 112 -5.30 -0.76 13.61
CA ILE A 112 -4.25 -1.01 14.62
C ILE A 112 -3.36 0.22 14.78
N VAL A 113 -2.97 0.87 13.69
CA VAL A 113 -2.12 2.08 13.72
C VAL A 113 -2.84 3.25 14.40
N GLU A 114 -4.13 3.43 14.15
CA GLU A 114 -4.94 4.51 14.72
C GLU A 114 -5.23 4.31 16.20
N HIS A 115 -5.54 3.07 16.62
CA HIS A 115 -5.98 2.76 18.00
C HIS A 115 -4.88 2.23 18.91
N LYS A 116 -3.74 1.79 18.36
CA LYS A 116 -2.56 1.29 19.12
C LYS A 116 -2.96 0.32 20.24
N SER A 117 -2.76 0.74 21.52
CA SER A 117 -3.05 -0.08 22.71
C SER A 117 -4.56 -0.29 22.97
N ASP A 118 -5.41 0.57 22.42
CA ASP A 118 -6.86 0.53 22.61
C ASP A 118 -7.59 -0.23 21.50
N SER A 119 -6.83 -0.98 20.68
CA SER A 119 -7.38 -1.78 19.60
C SER A 119 -8.39 -2.82 20.09
N ASP A 120 -9.56 -2.87 19.45
CA ASP A 120 -10.53 -3.93 19.66
C ASP A 120 -10.09 -5.23 18.96
N PHE A 121 -9.44 -6.10 19.69
CA PHE A 121 -8.97 -7.38 19.18
C PHE A 121 -10.09 -8.30 18.70
N GLN A 122 -11.32 -8.13 19.16
CA GLN A 122 -12.46 -8.93 18.66
C GLN A 122 -12.82 -8.49 17.23
N TRP A 123 -12.82 -7.18 16.98
CA TRP A 123 -13.00 -6.64 15.63
C TRP A 123 -11.89 -7.12 14.69
N VAL A 124 -10.62 -7.00 15.09
CA VAL A 124 -9.45 -7.47 14.30
C VAL A 124 -9.57 -8.96 13.97
N LYS A 125 -9.94 -9.79 14.95
CA LYS A 125 -10.14 -11.24 14.74
C LYS A 125 -11.28 -11.53 13.76
N ALA A 126 -12.37 -10.77 13.82
CA ALA A 126 -13.50 -10.93 12.91
C ALA A 126 -13.11 -10.58 11.48
N GLN A 127 -12.39 -9.46 11.26
CA GLN A 127 -11.89 -9.06 9.95
C GLN A 127 -10.87 -10.07 9.40
N LYS A 128 -9.93 -10.53 10.24
CA LYS A 128 -8.98 -11.57 9.85
C LYS A 128 -9.68 -12.85 9.42
N LYS A 129 -10.70 -13.31 10.15
CA LYS A 129 -11.49 -14.50 9.78
C LYS A 129 -12.20 -14.33 8.42
N ALA A 130 -12.71 -13.12 8.14
CA ALA A 130 -13.30 -12.82 6.84
C ALA A 130 -12.25 -12.92 5.72
N ALA A 131 -11.07 -12.32 5.90
CA ALA A 131 -9.96 -12.40 4.95
C ALA A 131 -9.48 -13.84 4.74
N ASP A 132 -9.32 -14.64 5.80
CA ASP A 132 -8.95 -16.05 5.74
C ASP A 132 -9.97 -16.88 4.93
N GLY A 133 -11.27 -16.59 5.10
CA GLY A 133 -12.35 -17.24 4.33
C GLY A 133 -12.28 -16.93 2.84
N ILE A 134 -11.88 -15.72 2.46
CA ILE A 134 -11.64 -15.32 1.06
C ILE A 134 -10.39 -16.02 0.54
N GLY A 135 -9.29 -16.02 1.31
CA GLY A 135 -8.04 -16.69 0.96
C GLY A 135 -8.23 -18.18 0.68
N ALA A 136 -9.05 -18.87 1.47
CA ALA A 136 -9.37 -20.28 1.26
C ALA A 136 -10.06 -20.52 -0.11
N LYS A 137 -10.93 -19.62 -0.55
CA LYS A 137 -11.58 -19.71 -1.89
C LYS A 137 -10.57 -19.52 -3.02
N ILE A 138 -9.61 -18.60 -2.88
CA ILE A 138 -8.53 -18.38 -3.85
C ILE A 138 -7.67 -19.63 -3.96
N THR A 139 -7.24 -20.19 -2.85
CA THR A 139 -6.38 -21.39 -2.79
C THR A 139 -7.08 -22.59 -3.44
N ALA A 140 -8.37 -22.80 -3.18
CA ALA A 140 -9.15 -23.88 -3.77
C ALA A 140 -9.26 -23.70 -5.30
N ALA A 141 -9.53 -22.49 -5.78
CA ALA A 141 -9.63 -22.20 -7.20
C ALA A 141 -8.27 -22.34 -7.92
N GLU A 142 -7.18 -21.93 -7.31
CA GLU A 142 -5.82 -22.12 -7.85
C GLU A 142 -5.45 -23.61 -7.95
N ALA A 143 -5.79 -24.40 -6.93
CA ALA A 143 -5.56 -25.84 -6.95
C ALA A 143 -6.32 -26.51 -8.09
N GLN A 144 -7.58 -26.10 -8.32
CA GLN A 144 -8.38 -26.59 -9.43
C GLN A 144 -7.76 -26.22 -10.79
N ASN A 145 -7.36 -24.96 -10.97
CA ASN A 145 -6.73 -24.49 -12.20
C ASN A 145 -5.40 -25.23 -12.50
N ARG A 146 -4.58 -25.48 -11.47
CA ARG A 146 -3.34 -26.27 -11.62
C ARG A 146 -3.63 -27.70 -12.05
N LEU A 147 -4.66 -28.31 -11.49
CA LEU A 147 -5.08 -29.67 -11.87
C LEU A 147 -5.51 -29.73 -13.35
N GLU A 148 -6.28 -28.75 -13.82
CA GLU A 148 -6.70 -28.65 -15.21
C GLU A 148 -5.52 -28.41 -16.16
N GLN A 149 -4.61 -27.48 -15.82
CA GLN A 149 -3.39 -27.23 -16.60
C GLN A 149 -2.54 -28.50 -16.71
N LYS A 150 -2.40 -29.26 -15.60
CA LYS A 150 -1.68 -30.53 -15.62
C LYS A 150 -2.33 -31.53 -16.59
N LYS A 151 -3.65 -31.68 -16.57
CA LYS A 151 -4.37 -32.58 -17.51
C LYS A 151 -4.14 -32.18 -18.96
N HIS A 152 -4.16 -30.87 -19.27
CA HIS A 152 -3.89 -30.37 -20.63
C HIS A 152 -2.46 -30.67 -21.07
N LEU A 153 -1.48 -30.51 -20.15
CA LEU A 153 -0.08 -30.80 -20.42
C LEU A 153 0.16 -32.30 -20.63
N ASP A 154 -0.40 -33.14 -19.75
CA ASP A 154 -0.31 -34.60 -19.86
C ASP A 154 -0.85 -35.05 -21.22
N LYS A 155 -2.01 -34.55 -21.62
CA LYS A 155 -2.60 -34.85 -22.94
C LYS A 155 -1.74 -34.39 -24.11
N ALA A 156 -1.16 -33.18 -24.04
CA ALA A 156 -0.29 -32.67 -25.09
C ALA A 156 0.99 -33.52 -25.22
N ILE A 157 1.52 -34.04 -24.12
CA ILE A 157 2.67 -34.95 -24.12
C ILE A 157 2.29 -36.30 -24.75
N GLU A 158 1.11 -36.86 -24.38
CA GLU A 158 0.59 -38.10 -24.98
C GLU A 158 0.39 -37.96 -26.52
N ASP A 159 -0.21 -36.84 -26.95
CA ASP A 159 -0.43 -36.55 -28.36
C ASP A 159 0.90 -36.40 -29.13
N PHE A 160 1.92 -35.79 -28.49
CA PHE A 160 3.26 -35.67 -29.06
C PHE A 160 3.95 -37.02 -29.20
N ILE A 161 3.89 -37.89 -28.21
CA ILE A 161 4.50 -39.23 -28.23
C ILE A 161 3.79 -40.11 -29.29
N ALA A 162 2.47 -39.94 -29.49
CA ALA A 162 1.72 -40.68 -30.46
C ALA A 162 1.91 -40.20 -31.93
N ASP A 163 2.58 -39.08 -32.17
CA ASP A 163 2.86 -38.56 -33.53
C ASP A 163 3.96 -39.42 -34.19
N PRO A 164 3.69 -40.13 -35.29
CA PRO A 164 4.66 -40.97 -35.97
C PRO A 164 5.90 -40.24 -36.50
N ARG A 165 5.90 -38.89 -36.49
CA ARG A 165 7.02 -38.03 -36.91
C ARG A 165 8.01 -37.74 -35.77
N SER A 166 7.74 -38.18 -34.56
CA SER A 166 8.64 -38.00 -33.41
C SER A 166 9.82 -38.99 -33.38
N GLU A 167 9.85 -39.99 -34.28
CA GLU A 167 10.88 -41.05 -34.36
C GLU A 167 11.94 -40.80 -35.47
N THR A 168 11.99 -39.61 -36.11
CA THR A 168 13.00 -39.21 -37.07
C THR A 168 13.85 -38.08 -36.54
#